data_67864b021ed79a815c8924ad296a91f0
#
_entry.id   67864b021ed79a815c8924ad296a91f0
#
_cell.length_a   1.000
_cell.length_b   1.000
_cell.length_c   1.000
_cell.angle_alpha   90.00
_cell.angle_beta   90.00
_cell.angle_gamma   90.00
#
_symmetry.space_group_name_H-M   'P 1'
#
loop_
_entity.id
_entity.type
_entity.pdbx_description
1 polymer ?
#
loop_
_entity_poly.entity_id
_entity_poly.type
_entity_poly.pdbx_seq_one_letter_code
_entity_poly.pdbx_strand_id
1 'polypeptide(L)'
;MLSVAPTVGGGGRAAAQETPAADAAGAEVAPATEAVAPGPDPNAFRVHFGFEGKAHYRDSEQLRLPSPFPFPPESLPPGATQGFLESVNEGGHFELSVLTLFADASWGPNIEAHAKLDFIDLYDRNPTSSDKQFDVDELWIRFGGDPAAPVDGFGMYARVGKFGHFERQNDRHTESYGLVSTAFNRFEDQGLEIGANFGGHFYLVGSLTQGNPVFFRDPNALAGDNGTPENDPSLHDHPVPELQSGFPILYDAEVEDLDVDGDLETGYGLGLRFGEPGSGHEVSFLAWAYQRKMAETVALNGTFYGGDIDLLNGPQNLFGLPIHGNDKKEVGGNLWIYQGGFSFFGQYVQQEIAGMDRTGYEGEVAWRFDLPLAWAAGGRQLFPYLQPVVRYSFLKPEFAGGSPRFPAPSVRWEWTKLDYGLRMGIIEGVDLTIEFADNEMTLANGSKVSNDELLTTLRFRM
;
A
#
# COMPACT_ATOMS: atom_id res chain seq x y z
N MET A 1 5.74 -3.76 3.42
CA MET A 1 6.03 -2.89 2.29
C MET A 1 5.63 -3.54 1.00
N LEU A 2 4.68 -3.00 0.35
CA LEU A 2 3.96 -3.65 -0.72
C LEU A 2 3.93 -2.75 -1.93
N SER A 3 4.79 -3.06 -2.89
CA SER A 3 4.57 -2.65 -4.25
C SER A 3 3.76 -3.74 -4.91
N VAL A 4 2.50 -3.48 -5.15
CA VAL A 4 1.74 -4.30 -6.07
C VAL A 4 2.04 -3.81 -7.47
N ALA A 5 2.69 -4.65 -8.23
CA ALA A 5 2.72 -4.48 -9.65
C ALA A 5 1.30 -4.67 -10.21
N PRO A 6 0.84 -3.84 -11.13
CA PRO A 6 -0.38 -4.14 -11.83
C PRO A 6 -0.21 -5.50 -12.50
N THR A 7 -1.08 -6.44 -12.20
CA THR A 7 -1.25 -7.63 -13.02
C THR A 7 -1.72 -7.16 -14.39
N VAL A 8 -0.79 -6.99 -15.31
CA VAL A 8 -1.14 -6.76 -16.71
C VAL A 8 -1.70 -8.07 -17.21
N GLY A 9 -2.99 -8.19 -17.11
CA GLY A 9 -3.74 -9.23 -17.79
C GLY A 9 -3.49 -9.14 -19.28
N GLY A 10 -3.09 -10.23 -19.85
CA GLY A 10 -3.10 -10.59 -21.24
C GLY A 10 -2.81 -9.51 -22.28
N GLY A 11 -1.55 -9.30 -22.58
CA GLY A 11 -1.14 -8.48 -23.69
C GLY A 11 -1.62 -9.04 -25.04
N GLY A 12 -2.59 -8.39 -25.62
CA GLY A 12 -2.81 -8.48 -27.05
C GLY A 12 -1.60 -7.92 -27.78
N ARG A 13 -0.85 -8.78 -28.47
CA ARG A 13 0.19 -8.37 -29.40
C ARG A 13 -0.44 -7.48 -30.48
N ALA A 14 -0.12 -6.19 -30.47
CA ALA A 14 -0.33 -5.32 -31.62
C ALA A 14 0.60 -5.80 -32.72
N ALA A 15 0.00 -6.31 -33.81
CA ALA A 15 0.71 -6.63 -35.05
C ALA A 15 1.17 -5.31 -35.68
N ALA A 16 2.46 -5.15 -35.87
CA ALA A 16 3.02 -4.10 -36.70
C ALA A 16 2.54 -4.28 -38.13
N GLN A 17 1.84 -3.28 -38.67
CA GLN A 17 1.51 -3.17 -40.08
C GLN A 17 2.76 -2.78 -40.87
N GLU A 18 3.29 -3.71 -41.62
CA GLU A 18 4.26 -3.40 -42.69
C GLU A 18 3.52 -2.87 -43.91
N THR A 19 4.00 -1.76 -44.45
CA THR A 19 3.55 -1.14 -45.69
C THR A 19 4.09 -1.95 -46.89
N PRO A 20 3.29 -2.23 -47.93
CA PRO A 20 3.77 -3.03 -49.05
C PRO A 20 4.57 -2.17 -50.05
N ALA A 21 5.71 -2.66 -50.45
CA ALA A 21 6.42 -2.22 -51.66
C ALA A 21 5.97 -3.07 -52.88
N ALA A 22 5.81 -2.37 -53.99
CA ALA A 22 5.20 -2.87 -55.23
C ALA A 22 6.11 -3.76 -56.06
N ASP A 23 5.43 -4.66 -56.75
CA ASP A 23 5.69 -5.28 -58.08
C ASP A 23 7.02 -5.96 -58.44
N ALA A 24 6.96 -7.27 -58.58
CA ALA A 24 7.50 -7.95 -59.76
C ALA A 24 6.70 -9.26 -60.05
N ALA A 25 6.19 -9.33 -61.24
CA ALA A 25 5.40 -10.44 -61.76
C ALA A 25 6.21 -11.75 -61.95
N GLY A 26 5.56 -12.89 -61.73
CA GLY A 26 5.93 -14.12 -62.40
C GLY A 26 5.86 -15.39 -61.56
N ALA A 27 5.00 -16.27 -62.00
CA ALA A 27 4.86 -17.69 -61.69
C ALA A 27 3.87 -18.08 -60.60
N GLU A 28 2.71 -18.48 -61.05
CA GLU A 28 1.65 -19.14 -60.30
C GLU A 28 2.14 -20.54 -59.83
N VAL A 29 2.57 -20.59 -58.56
CA VAL A 29 2.74 -21.83 -57.81
C VAL A 29 1.53 -21.94 -56.90
N ALA A 30 0.75 -23.00 -57.05
CA ALA A 30 -0.39 -23.29 -56.19
C ALA A 30 0.04 -23.19 -54.71
N PRO A 31 -0.70 -22.45 -53.85
CA PRO A 31 -0.32 -22.32 -52.45
C PRO A 31 -0.46 -23.70 -51.79
N ALA A 32 0.65 -24.24 -51.33
CA ALA A 32 0.61 -25.26 -50.29
C ALA A 32 -0.17 -24.68 -49.11
N THR A 33 -1.28 -25.32 -48.77
CA THR A 33 -2.08 -24.98 -47.60
C THR A 33 -1.16 -25.17 -46.39
N GLU A 34 -0.48 -24.11 -45.94
CA GLU A 34 0.18 -24.13 -44.65
C GLU A 34 -0.91 -24.47 -43.63
N ALA A 35 -0.75 -25.62 -42.99
CA ALA A 35 -1.57 -26.00 -41.87
C ALA A 35 -1.35 -24.92 -40.81
N VAL A 36 -2.35 -24.05 -40.61
CA VAL A 36 -2.37 -23.09 -39.53
C VAL A 36 -2.13 -23.90 -38.24
N ALA A 37 -1.01 -23.66 -37.59
CA ALA A 37 -0.72 -24.30 -36.30
C ALA A 37 -1.94 -24.10 -35.42
N PRO A 38 -2.46 -25.15 -34.77
CA PRO A 38 -3.58 -24.99 -33.87
C PRO A 38 -3.23 -23.92 -32.85
N GLY A 39 -4.11 -22.92 -32.69
CA GLY A 39 -3.96 -21.90 -31.69
C GLY A 39 -3.77 -22.55 -30.29
N PRO A 40 -3.13 -21.89 -29.35
CA PRO A 40 -2.92 -22.47 -28.02
C PRO A 40 -4.27 -22.91 -27.45
N ASP A 41 -4.30 -24.13 -26.90
CA ASP A 41 -5.50 -24.68 -26.26
C ASP A 41 -6.00 -23.70 -25.19
N PRO A 42 -7.22 -23.15 -25.29
CA PRO A 42 -7.77 -22.23 -24.33
C PRO A 42 -7.95 -22.85 -22.91
N ASN A 43 -7.93 -24.18 -22.81
CA ASN A 43 -8.02 -24.91 -21.54
C ASN A 43 -6.65 -25.40 -21.04
N ALA A 44 -5.56 -25.05 -21.71
CA ALA A 44 -4.24 -25.44 -21.25
C ALA A 44 -3.91 -24.81 -19.90
N PHE A 45 -3.30 -25.62 -19.02
CA PHE A 45 -2.69 -25.10 -17.81
C PHE A 45 -1.45 -24.29 -18.16
N ARG A 46 -1.36 -23.08 -17.63
CA ARG A 46 -0.23 -22.16 -17.85
C ARG A 46 0.27 -21.67 -16.51
N VAL A 47 1.58 -21.51 -16.39
CA VAL A 47 2.22 -20.89 -15.23
C VAL A 47 3.19 -19.84 -15.73
N HIS A 48 3.14 -18.67 -15.12
CA HIS A 48 4.07 -17.58 -15.32
C HIS A 48 4.77 -17.29 -13.99
N PHE A 49 6.07 -17.12 -14.03
CA PHE A 49 6.88 -16.68 -12.89
C PHE A 49 7.48 -15.33 -13.22
N GLY A 50 7.54 -14.49 -12.22
CA GLY A 50 8.20 -13.20 -12.30
C GLY A 50 8.88 -12.85 -10.99
N PHE A 51 9.70 -11.82 -11.02
CA PHE A 51 10.25 -11.25 -9.81
C PHE A 51 10.41 -9.74 -9.93
N GLU A 52 10.38 -9.07 -8.78
CA GLU A 52 10.67 -7.65 -8.64
C GLU A 52 11.69 -7.47 -7.51
N GLY A 53 12.67 -6.61 -7.72
CA GLY A 53 13.60 -6.20 -6.68
C GLY A 53 13.68 -4.69 -6.60
N LYS A 54 13.89 -4.17 -5.38
CA LYS A 54 14.01 -2.75 -5.08
C LYS A 54 15.22 -2.48 -4.21
N ALA A 55 15.99 -1.47 -4.61
CA ALA A 55 17.06 -0.90 -3.82
C ALA A 55 16.80 0.60 -3.63
N HIS A 56 16.92 1.08 -2.41
CA HIS A 56 16.69 2.47 -2.05
C HIS A 56 17.98 3.16 -1.62
N TYR A 57 18.07 4.44 -1.95
CA TYR A 57 18.82 5.40 -1.17
C TYR A 57 17.78 6.31 -0.50
N ARG A 58 17.87 6.43 0.80
CA ARG A 58 16.96 7.18 1.64
C ARG A 58 17.74 8.21 2.44
N ASP A 59 17.24 9.43 2.49
CA ASP A 59 17.79 10.51 3.30
C ASP A 59 16.63 11.16 4.05
N SER A 60 16.59 10.96 5.36
CA SER A 60 15.49 11.37 6.23
C SER A 60 15.94 12.46 7.18
N GLU A 61 15.06 13.42 7.45
CA GLU A 61 15.22 14.31 8.57
C GLU A 61 14.95 13.58 9.88
N GLN A 62 15.54 14.09 10.96
CA GLN A 62 15.29 13.57 12.29
C GLN A 62 13.83 13.74 12.69
N LEU A 63 13.16 12.68 13.07
CA LEU A 63 11.86 12.75 13.73
C LEU A 63 12.05 12.87 15.23
N ARG A 64 11.88 14.09 15.75
CA ARG A 64 12.10 14.44 17.14
C ARG A 64 10.83 15.05 17.74
N LEU A 65 10.23 14.33 18.66
CA LEU A 65 8.97 14.71 19.27
C LEU A 65 9.17 15.15 20.72
N PRO A 66 8.50 16.23 21.18
CA PRO A 66 8.53 16.60 22.59
C PRO A 66 7.99 15.44 23.43
N SER A 67 8.76 15.03 24.44
CA SER A 67 8.29 14.00 25.37
C SER A 67 7.01 14.44 26.06
N PRO A 68 5.96 13.62 26.04
CA PRO A 68 4.74 13.88 26.79
C PRO A 68 4.94 13.72 28.31
N PHE A 69 6.07 13.15 28.74
CA PHE A 69 6.37 12.90 30.14
C PHE A 69 7.46 13.82 30.64
N PRO A 70 7.38 14.25 31.93
CA PRO A 70 8.46 14.96 32.54
C PRO A 70 9.66 14.02 32.74
N PHE A 71 10.78 14.31 32.08
CA PHE A 71 12.04 13.67 32.40
C PHE A 71 12.60 14.22 33.72
N PRO A 72 13.27 13.38 34.51
CA PRO A 72 14.04 13.87 35.66
C PRO A 72 15.05 14.93 35.21
N PRO A 73 15.19 16.06 35.87
CA PRO A 73 16.09 17.13 35.46
C PRO A 73 17.54 16.67 35.24
N GLU A 74 17.96 15.66 35.99
CA GLU A 74 19.28 15.04 35.88
C GLU A 74 19.52 14.23 34.61
N SER A 75 18.46 13.80 33.93
CA SER A 75 18.53 13.07 32.68
C SER A 75 18.46 13.98 31.46
N LEU A 76 18.19 15.26 31.64
CA LEU A 76 18.15 16.23 30.57
C LEU A 76 19.54 16.80 30.28
N PRO A 77 19.88 17.10 29.00
CA PRO A 77 21.08 17.85 28.67
C PRO A 77 21.16 19.16 29.43
N PRO A 78 22.36 19.66 29.78
CA PRO A 78 22.53 20.92 30.48
C PRO A 78 21.82 22.07 29.81
N GLY A 79 20.89 22.70 30.53
CA GLY A 79 20.09 23.83 30.04
C GLY A 79 18.80 23.44 29.33
N ALA A 80 18.54 22.16 29.12
CA ALA A 80 17.27 21.69 28.60
C ALA A 80 16.18 21.70 29.67
N THR A 81 14.98 22.09 29.27
CA THR A 81 13.79 22.12 30.13
C THR A 81 12.77 21.06 29.76
N GLN A 82 13.00 20.36 28.68
CA GLN A 82 12.11 19.34 28.10
C GLN A 82 12.93 18.21 27.48
N GLY A 83 12.50 16.98 27.65
CA GLY A 83 13.01 15.83 26.94
C GLY A 83 12.35 15.69 25.57
N PHE A 84 13.03 14.97 24.70
CA PHE A 84 12.52 14.63 23.38
C PHE A 84 12.65 13.11 23.18
N LEU A 85 11.79 12.57 22.36
CA LEU A 85 11.81 11.20 21.87
C LEU A 85 12.15 11.26 20.38
N GLU A 86 13.00 10.36 19.94
CA GLU A 86 13.46 10.31 18.56
C GLU A 86 13.07 8.94 17.97
N SER A 87 12.35 8.93 16.84
CA SER A 87 11.95 7.69 16.17
C SER A 87 12.64 7.51 14.81
N VAL A 88 13.14 8.58 14.22
CA VAL A 88 13.92 8.54 12.98
C VAL A 88 15.19 9.35 13.18
N ASN A 89 16.33 8.77 12.84
CA ASN A 89 17.60 9.48 12.80
C ASN A 89 17.76 10.28 11.52
N GLU A 90 18.42 11.43 11.64
CA GLU A 90 18.86 12.22 10.48
C GLU A 90 19.94 11.48 9.70
N GLY A 91 19.83 11.49 8.37
CA GLY A 91 20.87 11.07 7.47
C GLY A 91 20.47 10.14 6.36
N GLY A 92 21.42 9.87 5.49
CA GLY A 92 21.24 9.08 4.29
C GLY A 92 21.90 7.70 4.37
N HIS A 93 21.20 6.69 3.87
CA HIS A 93 21.70 5.32 3.78
C HIS A 93 21.14 4.58 2.55
N PHE A 94 21.81 3.47 2.20
CA PHE A 94 21.33 2.55 1.18
C PHE A 94 20.67 1.35 1.86
N GLU A 95 19.56 0.90 1.28
CA GLU A 95 18.87 -0.29 1.74
C GLU A 95 18.42 -1.17 0.57
N LEU A 96 18.41 -2.49 0.77
CA LEU A 96 17.75 -3.43 -0.12
C LEU A 96 16.34 -3.69 0.44
N SER A 97 15.34 -3.01 -0.13
CA SER A 97 13.99 -2.98 0.45
C SER A 97 13.31 -4.35 0.38
N VAL A 98 13.13 -4.87 -0.82
CA VAL A 98 12.37 -6.11 -1.01
C VAL A 98 12.79 -6.83 -2.29
N LEU A 99 12.78 -8.16 -2.23
CA LEU A 99 12.77 -9.03 -3.39
C LEU A 99 11.44 -9.80 -3.39
N THR A 100 10.61 -9.57 -4.39
CA THR A 100 9.31 -10.22 -4.55
C THR A 100 9.36 -11.28 -5.63
N LEU A 101 8.84 -12.46 -5.36
CA LEU A 101 8.60 -13.51 -6.33
C LEU A 101 7.11 -13.66 -6.60
N PHE A 102 6.76 -13.77 -7.87
CA PHE A 102 5.38 -13.98 -8.33
C PHE A 102 5.23 -15.33 -9.01
N ALA A 103 4.09 -15.95 -8.81
CA ALA A 103 3.65 -17.12 -9.56
C ALA A 103 2.17 -16.97 -9.92
N ASP A 104 1.88 -16.82 -11.20
CA ASP A 104 0.52 -16.78 -11.74
C ASP A 104 0.24 -18.09 -12.48
N ALA A 105 -0.81 -18.79 -12.09
CA ALA A 105 -1.24 -19.99 -12.75
C ALA A 105 -2.67 -19.83 -13.25
N SER A 106 -2.94 -20.28 -14.48
CA SER A 106 -4.29 -20.26 -15.05
C SER A 106 -4.66 -21.62 -15.63
N TRP A 107 -5.92 -22.00 -15.47
CA TRP A 107 -6.49 -23.20 -16.05
C TRP A 107 -7.78 -22.83 -16.78
N GLY A 108 -7.65 -22.74 -18.10
CA GLY A 108 -8.70 -22.18 -18.92
C GLY A 108 -8.97 -20.71 -18.59
N PRO A 109 -10.12 -20.17 -18.99
CA PRO A 109 -10.49 -18.78 -18.77
C PRO A 109 -11.08 -18.49 -17.38
N ASN A 110 -11.37 -19.51 -16.57
CA ASN A 110 -12.21 -19.39 -15.40
C ASN A 110 -11.53 -19.82 -14.07
N ILE A 111 -10.29 -20.24 -14.11
CA ILE A 111 -9.55 -20.59 -12.89
C ILE A 111 -8.19 -19.94 -12.96
N GLU A 112 -7.88 -19.18 -11.92
CA GLU A 112 -6.59 -18.51 -11.75
C GLU A 112 -6.14 -18.68 -10.30
N ALA A 113 -4.84 -18.88 -10.13
CA ALA A 113 -4.20 -18.85 -8.82
C ALA A 113 -3.01 -17.92 -8.87
N HIS A 114 -2.80 -17.21 -7.79
CA HIS A 114 -1.72 -16.26 -7.62
C HIS A 114 -0.96 -16.53 -6.33
N ALA A 115 0.35 -16.37 -6.37
CA ALA A 115 1.19 -16.34 -5.20
C ALA A 115 2.18 -15.18 -5.31
N LYS A 116 2.33 -14.43 -4.24
CA LYS A 116 3.31 -13.36 -4.07
C LYS A 116 4.07 -13.61 -2.78
N LEU A 117 5.39 -13.75 -2.90
CA LEU A 117 6.29 -14.03 -1.80
C LEU A 117 7.30 -12.90 -1.70
N ASP A 118 7.35 -12.24 -0.57
CA ASP A 118 8.27 -11.15 -0.29
C ASP A 118 9.43 -11.62 0.59
N PHE A 119 10.64 -11.29 0.16
CA PHE A 119 11.87 -11.43 0.92
C PHE A 119 12.32 -10.02 1.29
N ILE A 120 12.27 -9.73 2.57
CA ILE A 120 12.49 -8.40 3.12
C ILE A 120 13.83 -8.39 3.85
N ASP A 121 14.66 -7.41 3.54
CA ASP A 121 15.86 -7.16 4.31
C ASP A 121 15.49 -6.36 5.57
N LEU A 122 15.56 -7.02 6.72
CA LEU A 122 15.22 -6.38 8.01
C LEU A 122 16.38 -5.60 8.61
N TYR A 123 17.56 -5.62 7.97
CA TYR A 123 18.75 -4.98 8.52
C TYR A 123 18.59 -3.47 8.69
N ASP A 124 17.95 -2.82 7.70
CA ASP A 124 17.75 -1.37 7.66
C ASP A 124 16.34 -0.95 8.10
N ARG A 125 15.57 -1.90 8.64
CA ARG A 125 14.21 -1.66 9.08
C ARG A 125 14.17 -1.09 10.48
N ASN A 126 13.11 -0.34 10.74
CA ASN A 126 12.72 0.03 12.08
C ASN A 126 12.65 -1.25 12.96
N PRO A 127 13.41 -1.33 14.07
CA PRO A 127 13.39 -2.51 14.95
C PRO A 127 12.03 -2.81 15.55
N THR A 128 11.06 -1.91 15.39
CA THR A 128 9.67 -2.09 15.81
C THR A 128 8.78 -2.63 14.70
N SER A 129 9.32 -2.84 13.49
CA SER A 129 8.57 -3.46 12.41
C SER A 129 8.25 -4.91 12.75
N SER A 130 6.99 -5.29 12.62
CA SER A 130 6.53 -6.68 12.74
C SER A 130 6.76 -7.50 11.46
N ASP A 131 7.33 -6.88 10.43
CA ASP A 131 7.60 -7.54 9.16
C ASP A 131 8.54 -8.74 9.35
N LYS A 132 8.27 -9.81 8.62
CA LYS A 132 9.09 -11.01 8.61
C LYS A 132 10.06 -10.97 7.44
N GLN A 133 11.25 -11.57 7.60
CA GLN A 133 12.21 -11.71 6.50
C GLN A 133 11.64 -12.47 5.30
N PHE A 134 10.64 -13.31 5.52
CA PHE A 134 9.91 -14.00 4.50
C PHE A 134 8.42 -13.88 4.80
N ASP A 135 7.67 -13.30 3.88
CA ASP A 135 6.22 -13.20 3.98
C ASP A 135 5.52 -13.77 2.75
N VAL A 136 4.39 -14.42 3.01
CA VAL A 136 3.42 -14.79 1.97
C VAL A 136 2.44 -13.63 1.87
N ASP A 137 2.77 -12.69 1.00
CA ASP A 137 2.01 -11.47 0.84
C ASP A 137 0.62 -11.74 0.25
N GLU A 138 0.56 -12.45 -0.88
CA GLU A 138 -0.71 -12.93 -1.45
C GLU A 138 -0.62 -14.43 -1.79
N LEU A 139 -1.70 -15.14 -1.53
CA LEU A 139 -1.89 -16.53 -1.97
C LEU A 139 -3.39 -16.80 -2.12
N TRP A 140 -3.88 -16.84 -3.34
CA TRP A 140 -5.30 -17.04 -3.59
C TRP A 140 -5.59 -17.84 -4.86
N ILE A 141 -6.80 -18.38 -4.90
CA ILE A 141 -7.40 -19.00 -6.09
C ILE A 141 -8.72 -18.30 -6.40
N ARG A 142 -8.94 -18.04 -7.70
CA ARG A 142 -10.17 -17.45 -8.22
C ARG A 142 -10.86 -18.42 -9.17
N PHE A 143 -12.17 -18.49 -9.03
CA PHE A 143 -13.09 -19.19 -9.91
C PHE A 143 -14.03 -18.19 -10.56
N GLY A 144 -14.29 -18.31 -11.86
CA GLY A 144 -15.08 -17.38 -12.63
C GLY A 144 -14.24 -16.40 -13.44
N GLY A 145 -14.91 -15.42 -14.05
CA GLY A 145 -14.25 -14.43 -14.90
C GLY A 145 -13.35 -13.47 -14.14
N ASP A 146 -12.50 -12.77 -14.88
CA ASP A 146 -11.70 -11.70 -14.33
C ASP A 146 -12.61 -10.54 -13.86
N PRO A 147 -12.53 -10.09 -12.58
CA PRO A 147 -13.29 -8.96 -12.09
C PRO A 147 -12.96 -7.65 -12.82
N ALA A 148 -11.76 -7.54 -13.39
CA ALA A 148 -11.35 -6.39 -14.18
C ALA A 148 -11.83 -6.48 -15.63
N ALA A 149 -12.14 -7.66 -16.17
CA ALA A 149 -12.56 -7.80 -17.56
C ALA A 149 -14.00 -7.31 -17.76
N PRO A 150 -14.27 -6.50 -18.79
CA PRO A 150 -15.64 -6.16 -19.17
C PRO A 150 -16.37 -7.40 -19.68
N VAL A 151 -17.59 -7.61 -19.23
CA VAL A 151 -18.44 -8.75 -19.63
C VAL A 151 -19.67 -8.22 -20.31
N ASP A 152 -19.92 -8.64 -21.55
CA ASP A 152 -21.19 -8.41 -22.22
C ASP A 152 -22.27 -9.26 -21.52
N GLY A 153 -23.08 -8.61 -20.68
CA GLY A 153 -24.13 -9.28 -19.93
C GLY A 153 -23.80 -9.45 -18.44
N PHE A 154 -23.71 -10.67 -17.95
CA PHE A 154 -23.52 -10.99 -16.56
C PHE A 154 -22.32 -11.92 -16.36
N GLY A 155 -21.44 -11.53 -15.45
CA GLY A 155 -20.28 -12.35 -15.02
C GLY A 155 -20.20 -12.42 -13.50
N MET A 156 -19.71 -13.52 -12.98
CA MET A 156 -19.44 -13.72 -11.56
C MET A 156 -18.06 -14.32 -11.34
N TYR A 157 -17.50 -14.03 -10.18
CA TYR A 157 -16.31 -14.70 -9.68
C TYR A 157 -16.39 -14.97 -8.18
N ALA A 158 -15.57 -15.89 -7.71
CA ALA A 158 -15.28 -16.10 -6.29
C ALA A 158 -13.77 -16.28 -6.11
N ARG A 159 -13.18 -15.59 -5.15
CA ARG A 159 -11.75 -15.65 -4.80
C ARG A 159 -11.62 -16.07 -3.35
N VAL A 160 -10.70 -17.01 -3.07
CA VAL A 160 -10.43 -17.54 -1.72
C VAL A 160 -8.94 -17.53 -1.47
N GLY A 161 -8.52 -17.11 -0.28
CA GLY A 161 -7.13 -17.09 0.14
C GLY A 161 -6.75 -15.80 0.86
N LYS A 162 -5.46 -15.43 0.82
CA LYS A 162 -4.92 -14.14 1.26
C LYS A 162 -4.80 -13.23 0.04
N PHE A 163 -5.48 -12.09 0.06
CA PHE A 163 -5.57 -11.18 -1.08
C PHE A 163 -5.79 -9.73 -0.63
N GLY A 164 -5.36 -8.77 -1.46
CA GLY A 164 -5.59 -7.35 -1.21
C GLY A 164 -7.08 -6.97 -1.21
N HIS A 165 -7.44 -6.02 -0.38
CA HIS A 165 -8.78 -5.44 -0.33
C HIS A 165 -9.17 -4.84 -1.68
N PHE A 166 -10.46 -4.93 -2.05
CA PHE A 166 -10.94 -4.55 -3.37
C PHE A 166 -10.93 -3.03 -3.64
N GLU A 167 -10.79 -2.19 -2.62
CA GLU A 167 -10.67 -0.74 -2.74
C GLU A 167 -9.21 -0.25 -2.81
N ARG A 168 -8.25 -1.15 -2.75
CA ARG A 168 -6.83 -0.80 -2.74
C ARG A 168 -6.37 -0.15 -4.03
N GLN A 169 -5.47 0.83 -3.94
CA GLN A 169 -4.73 1.33 -5.09
C GLN A 169 -3.68 0.32 -5.53
N ASN A 170 -3.83 -0.24 -6.73
CA ASN A 170 -2.92 -1.26 -7.24
C ASN A 170 -1.76 -0.71 -8.09
N ASP A 171 -1.85 0.54 -8.54
CA ASP A 171 -0.92 1.16 -9.50
C ASP A 171 -0.28 2.44 -8.95
N ARG A 172 0.15 2.41 -7.70
CA ARG A 172 0.87 3.51 -7.06
C ARG A 172 2.15 3.87 -7.84
N HIS A 173 2.36 5.16 -8.08
CA HIS A 173 3.49 5.66 -8.85
C HIS A 173 4.64 6.19 -8.00
N THR A 174 4.39 6.52 -6.72
CA THR A 174 5.41 6.81 -5.71
C THR A 174 5.85 5.52 -5.01
N GLU A 175 7.04 5.50 -4.44
CA GLU A 175 7.52 4.37 -3.64
C GLU A 175 7.12 4.51 -2.17
N SER A 176 7.09 5.74 -1.64
CA SER A 176 6.52 6.03 -0.32
C SER A 176 5.03 5.71 -0.25
N TYR A 177 4.53 5.47 0.95
CA TYR A 177 3.11 5.18 1.18
C TYR A 177 2.32 6.46 1.45
N GLY A 178 1.05 6.45 1.06
CA GLY A 178 0.10 7.46 1.47
C GLY A 178 -0.42 7.21 2.89
N LEU A 179 -0.91 8.26 3.54
CA LEU A 179 -1.42 8.16 4.91
C LEU A 179 -2.67 7.28 5.01
N VAL A 180 -3.51 7.25 3.97
CA VAL A 180 -4.74 6.45 3.97
C VAL A 180 -4.41 4.97 3.88
N SER A 181 -3.49 4.58 3.02
CA SER A 181 -3.11 3.19 2.86
C SER A 181 -2.49 2.60 4.12
N THR A 182 -1.72 3.40 4.87
CA THR A 182 -1.12 2.96 6.14
C THR A 182 -2.08 3.02 7.31
N ALA A 183 -2.79 4.15 7.49
CA ALA A 183 -3.63 4.36 8.67
C ALA A 183 -4.89 3.49 8.70
N PHE A 184 -5.43 3.11 7.56
CA PHE A 184 -6.63 2.28 7.47
C PHE A 184 -6.33 0.84 7.04
N ASN A 185 -5.05 0.50 6.93
CA ASN A 185 -4.55 -0.83 6.63
C ASN A 185 -5.21 -1.49 5.42
N ARG A 186 -4.97 -0.90 4.26
CA ARG A 186 -5.49 -1.36 2.96
C ARG A 186 -4.61 -2.45 2.34
N PHE A 187 -4.14 -3.37 3.15
CA PHE A 187 -3.25 -4.45 2.73
C PHE A 187 -4.02 -5.76 2.47
N GLU A 188 -3.38 -6.87 2.63
CA GLU A 188 -3.93 -8.19 2.37
C GLU A 188 -4.70 -8.72 3.59
N ASP A 189 -5.74 -9.49 3.30
CA ASP A 189 -6.53 -10.17 4.32
C ASP A 189 -6.91 -11.59 3.85
N GLN A 190 -7.25 -12.46 4.77
CA GLN A 190 -7.56 -13.85 4.49
C GLN A 190 -9.08 -14.07 4.51
N GLY A 191 -9.60 -14.69 3.45
CA GLY A 191 -11.02 -14.98 3.41
C GLY A 191 -11.57 -15.34 2.05
N LEU A 192 -12.82 -14.93 1.85
CA LEU A 192 -13.61 -15.13 0.64
C LEU A 192 -14.03 -13.77 0.08
N GLU A 193 -13.90 -13.59 -1.21
CA GLU A 193 -14.48 -12.48 -1.96
C GLU A 193 -15.35 -13.03 -3.09
N ILE A 194 -16.51 -12.41 -3.30
CA ILE A 194 -17.41 -12.73 -4.39
C ILE A 194 -17.74 -11.44 -5.13
N GLY A 195 -17.68 -11.47 -6.45
CA GLY A 195 -18.04 -10.32 -7.27
C GLY A 195 -18.95 -10.68 -8.43
N ALA A 196 -19.66 -9.67 -8.92
CA ALA A 196 -20.51 -9.77 -10.09
C ALA A 196 -20.40 -8.52 -10.96
N ASN A 197 -20.29 -8.70 -12.27
CA ASN A 197 -20.23 -7.64 -13.27
C ASN A 197 -21.51 -7.67 -14.12
N PHE A 198 -22.01 -6.49 -14.48
CA PHE A 198 -23.24 -6.31 -15.25
C PHE A 198 -23.00 -5.35 -16.42
N GLY A 199 -23.15 -5.83 -17.64
CA GLY A 199 -23.11 -5.01 -18.86
C GLY A 199 -21.82 -4.23 -19.07
N GLY A 200 -20.71 -4.68 -18.50
CA GLY A 200 -19.40 -4.05 -18.63
C GLY A 200 -19.19 -2.75 -17.82
N HIS A 201 -20.25 -2.21 -17.21
CA HIS A 201 -20.21 -0.91 -16.55
C HIS A 201 -20.43 -0.96 -15.05
N PHE A 202 -21.22 -1.88 -14.57
CA PHE A 202 -21.62 -1.96 -13.19
C PHE A 202 -21.07 -3.21 -12.53
N TYR A 203 -20.53 -3.09 -11.33
CA TYR A 203 -20.06 -4.24 -10.58
C TYR A 203 -20.41 -4.14 -9.10
N LEU A 204 -20.57 -5.30 -8.51
CA LEU A 204 -20.75 -5.52 -7.08
C LEU A 204 -19.61 -6.40 -6.58
N VAL A 205 -19.14 -6.14 -5.39
CA VAL A 205 -18.20 -7.00 -4.69
C VAL A 205 -18.61 -7.13 -3.23
N GLY A 206 -18.41 -8.30 -2.67
CA GLY A 206 -18.58 -8.58 -1.26
C GLY A 206 -17.45 -9.44 -0.75
N SER A 207 -16.99 -9.20 0.45
CA SER A 207 -15.96 -9.99 1.11
C SER A 207 -16.38 -10.44 2.50
N LEU A 208 -15.86 -11.57 2.91
CA LEU A 208 -15.93 -12.09 4.26
C LEU A 208 -14.54 -12.59 4.63
N THR A 209 -13.86 -11.81 5.46
CA THR A 209 -12.44 -12.04 5.75
C THR A 209 -12.20 -12.15 7.25
N GLN A 210 -11.01 -12.58 7.64
CA GLN A 210 -10.61 -12.62 9.05
C GLN A 210 -10.67 -11.23 9.69
N GLY A 211 -10.53 -10.21 8.88
CA GLY A 211 -10.36 -8.85 9.31
C GLY A 211 -8.91 -8.58 9.69
N ASN A 212 -8.49 -7.37 9.43
CA ASN A 212 -7.17 -6.96 9.82
C ASN A 212 -7.05 -6.98 11.35
N PRO A 213 -6.03 -7.59 11.93
CA PRO A 213 -5.82 -7.62 13.38
C PRO A 213 -5.46 -6.25 13.95
N VAL A 214 -5.12 -5.27 13.13
CA VAL A 214 -4.78 -3.92 13.59
C VAL A 214 -6.02 -3.22 14.13
N PHE A 215 -5.95 -2.85 15.39
CA PHE A 215 -7.02 -2.12 16.05
C PHE A 215 -7.10 -0.67 15.57
N PHE A 216 -5.97 0.04 15.66
CA PHE A 216 -5.90 1.45 15.30
C PHE A 216 -4.46 1.79 14.93
N ARG A 217 -4.18 1.88 13.65
CA ARG A 217 -2.85 2.18 13.18
C ARG A 217 -2.66 3.68 12.99
N ASP A 218 -1.56 4.21 13.47
CA ASP A 218 -1.14 5.53 13.05
C ASP A 218 -0.48 5.48 11.66
N PRO A 219 -0.42 6.59 10.97
CA PRO A 219 0.15 6.62 9.63
C PRO A 219 1.66 6.82 9.67
N ASN A 220 2.39 5.94 10.35
CA ASN A 220 3.84 6.06 10.47
C ASN A 220 4.59 5.77 9.15
N ALA A 221 4.03 6.23 8.05
CA ALA A 221 4.53 6.00 6.70
C ALA A 221 5.99 6.46 6.48
N LEU A 222 6.51 7.28 7.37
CA LEU A 222 7.92 7.64 7.39
C LEU A 222 8.70 6.85 8.43
N ALA A 223 8.18 6.72 9.63
CA ALA A 223 8.87 6.04 10.71
C ALA A 223 8.93 4.52 10.52
N GLY A 224 7.90 3.92 9.90
CA GLY A 224 7.78 2.47 9.77
C GLY A 224 8.88 1.85 8.91
N ASP A 225 9.06 2.39 7.74
CA ASP A 225 9.94 1.80 6.73
C ASP A 225 11.30 2.46 6.62
N ASN A 226 11.40 3.70 7.05
CA ASN A 226 12.59 4.51 7.05
C ASN A 226 13.14 4.70 8.46
N GLY A 227 12.83 3.77 9.33
CA GLY A 227 13.32 3.77 10.69
C GLY A 227 14.83 3.90 10.77
N THR A 228 15.28 4.21 11.92
CA THR A 228 16.71 4.31 12.22
C THR A 228 17.39 2.97 11.94
N PRO A 229 18.54 2.95 11.26
CA PRO A 229 19.31 1.74 11.06
C PRO A 229 19.55 1.02 12.40
N GLU A 230 19.28 -0.28 12.46
CA GLU A 230 19.54 -1.11 13.64
C GLU A 230 20.99 -1.07 14.11
N ASN A 231 21.88 -0.64 13.22
CA ASN A 231 23.31 -0.62 13.48
C ASN A 231 23.80 0.66 14.16
N ASP A 232 22.93 1.56 14.61
CA ASP A 232 23.33 2.63 15.50
C ASP A 232 23.32 2.18 16.97
N PRO A 233 24.42 1.59 17.47
CA PRO A 233 24.47 1.04 18.82
C PRO A 233 24.31 2.10 19.89
N SER A 234 24.57 3.37 19.57
CA SER A 234 24.47 4.47 20.54
C SER A 234 23.05 4.76 20.94
N LEU A 235 22.08 4.44 20.07
CA LEU A 235 20.67 4.66 20.31
C LEU A 235 19.93 3.37 20.61
N HIS A 236 20.33 2.28 19.98
CA HIS A 236 19.73 0.95 20.22
C HIS A 236 19.97 0.45 21.66
N ASP A 237 21.15 0.68 22.20
CA ASP A 237 21.54 0.27 23.56
C ASP A 237 21.26 1.34 24.62
N HIS A 238 20.48 2.36 24.31
CA HIS A 238 20.16 3.40 25.30
C HIS A 238 19.45 2.76 26.53
N PRO A 239 19.90 3.08 27.78
CA PRO A 239 19.34 2.45 28.98
C PRO A 239 17.86 2.77 29.23
N VAL A 240 17.35 3.82 28.59
CA VAL A 240 15.92 4.17 28.60
C VAL A 240 15.33 3.70 27.26
N PRO A 241 14.46 2.68 27.26
CA PRO A 241 13.91 2.11 26.02
C PRO A 241 13.27 3.16 25.09
N GLU A 242 12.62 4.16 25.69
CA GLU A 242 11.90 5.22 24.96
C GLU A 242 12.83 6.19 24.22
N LEU A 243 14.11 6.14 24.50
CA LEU A 243 15.14 6.93 23.82
C LEU A 243 15.96 6.09 22.85
N GLN A 244 15.66 4.81 22.73
CA GLN A 244 16.28 3.95 21.73
C GLN A 244 15.82 4.36 20.34
N SER A 245 16.76 4.31 19.42
CA SER A 245 16.47 4.56 18.02
C SER A 245 15.44 3.57 17.49
N GLY A 246 14.50 4.06 16.69
CA GLY A 246 13.43 3.25 16.14
C GLY A 246 12.38 2.78 17.15
N PHE A 247 12.45 3.24 18.39
CA PHE A 247 11.43 2.91 19.37
C PHE A 247 10.09 3.58 18.98
N PRO A 248 8.95 2.87 18.99
CA PRO A 248 7.69 3.45 18.56
C PRO A 248 7.22 4.51 19.55
N ILE A 249 7.36 5.75 19.17
CA ILE A 249 6.69 6.87 19.84
C ILE A 249 5.23 6.90 19.39
N LEU A 250 4.98 6.36 18.23
CA LEU A 250 3.71 6.31 17.56
C LEU A 250 2.98 5.03 17.95
N TYR A 251 1.66 5.11 17.98
CA TYR A 251 0.82 3.98 18.30
C TYR A 251 0.61 3.10 17.09
N ASP A 252 0.87 1.83 17.30
CA ASP A 252 0.43 0.77 16.42
C ASP A 252 -0.32 -0.26 17.27
N ALA A 253 -1.55 -0.52 16.93
CA ALA A 253 -2.40 -1.43 17.65
C ALA A 253 -2.47 -2.72 16.85
N GLU A 254 -1.52 -3.61 17.06
CA GLU A 254 -1.51 -4.94 16.49
C GLU A 254 -1.96 -5.96 17.52
N VAL A 255 -2.66 -6.98 17.05
CA VAL A 255 -2.91 -8.19 17.82
C VAL A 255 -1.80 -9.16 17.45
N GLU A 256 -1.06 -9.66 18.42
CA GLU A 256 0.04 -10.61 18.20
C GLU A 256 -0.45 -11.89 17.52
N ASP A 257 -1.71 -12.28 17.80
CA ASP A 257 -2.36 -13.45 17.25
C ASP A 257 -3.58 -13.04 16.39
N LEU A 258 -4.04 -13.98 15.56
CA LEU A 258 -5.30 -13.80 14.83
C LEU A 258 -6.44 -13.55 15.82
N ASP A 259 -7.24 -12.52 15.54
CA ASP A 259 -8.46 -12.23 16.28
C ASP A 259 -9.54 -13.28 15.95
N VAL A 260 -9.38 -14.48 16.51
CA VAL A 260 -10.30 -15.60 16.28
C VAL A 260 -11.57 -15.53 17.13
N ASP A 261 -11.59 -14.67 18.15
CA ASP A 261 -12.73 -14.46 19.04
C ASP A 261 -13.64 -13.33 18.56
N GLY A 262 -13.16 -12.51 17.62
CA GLY A 262 -13.95 -11.47 16.96
C GLY A 262 -14.79 -12.01 15.80
N ASP A 263 -15.75 -11.18 15.34
CA ASP A 263 -16.51 -11.49 14.14
C ASP A 263 -15.64 -11.36 12.88
N LEU A 264 -15.96 -12.13 11.84
CA LEU A 264 -15.37 -11.94 10.52
C LEU A 264 -15.74 -10.55 9.99
N GLU A 265 -14.79 -9.90 9.31
CA GLU A 265 -15.03 -8.63 8.66
C GLU A 265 -15.86 -8.83 7.38
N THR A 266 -16.93 -8.09 7.27
CA THR A 266 -17.80 -8.11 6.09
C THR A 266 -17.58 -6.85 5.29
N GLY A 267 -17.19 -6.99 4.02
CA GLY A 267 -17.00 -5.91 3.06
C GLY A 267 -18.07 -5.88 1.99
N TYR A 268 -18.43 -4.69 1.54
CA TYR A 268 -19.38 -4.45 0.45
C TYR A 268 -18.84 -3.35 -0.46
N GLY A 269 -18.93 -3.57 -1.75
CA GLY A 269 -18.54 -2.58 -2.75
C GLY A 269 -19.55 -2.51 -3.89
N LEU A 270 -19.79 -1.29 -4.36
CA LEU A 270 -20.63 -0.97 -5.49
C LEU A 270 -19.85 -0.05 -6.41
N GLY A 271 -19.60 -0.49 -7.64
CA GLY A 271 -18.78 0.26 -8.56
C GLY A 271 -19.42 0.49 -9.92
N LEU A 272 -18.94 1.58 -10.54
CA LEU A 272 -19.20 1.94 -11.92
C LEU A 272 -17.90 2.04 -12.68
N ARG A 273 -17.86 1.53 -13.89
CA ARG A 273 -16.70 1.56 -14.77
C ARG A 273 -17.10 1.98 -16.17
N PHE A 274 -16.29 2.85 -16.77
CA PHE A 274 -16.44 3.32 -18.14
C PHE A 274 -15.09 3.18 -18.84
N GLY A 275 -15.10 2.71 -20.07
CA GLY A 275 -13.90 2.38 -20.82
C GLY A 275 -13.48 0.91 -20.62
N GLU A 276 -12.38 0.53 -21.26
CA GLU A 276 -11.86 -0.83 -21.22
C GLU A 276 -10.70 -0.90 -20.21
N PRO A 277 -10.78 -1.77 -19.18
CA PRO A 277 -9.74 -1.91 -18.19
C PRO A 277 -8.37 -2.19 -18.78
N GLY A 278 -7.37 -1.46 -18.32
CA GLY A 278 -6.00 -1.60 -18.81
C GLY A 278 -5.73 -1.02 -20.20
N SER A 279 -6.74 -0.42 -20.86
CA SER A 279 -6.56 0.25 -22.16
C SER A 279 -5.88 1.61 -22.07
N GLY A 280 -5.74 2.15 -20.87
CA GLY A 280 -5.31 3.53 -20.61
C GLY A 280 -6.42 4.57 -20.90
N HIS A 281 -7.67 4.13 -21.07
CA HIS A 281 -8.85 4.98 -21.25
C HIS A 281 -9.99 4.43 -20.40
N GLU A 282 -9.90 4.68 -19.10
CA GLU A 282 -10.83 4.14 -18.13
C GLU A 282 -11.16 5.19 -17.06
N VAL A 283 -12.43 5.20 -16.63
CA VAL A 283 -12.88 5.88 -15.42
C VAL A 283 -13.63 4.88 -14.57
N SER A 284 -13.20 4.68 -13.34
CA SER A 284 -13.84 3.76 -12.39
C SER A 284 -14.12 4.47 -11.08
N PHE A 285 -15.31 4.23 -10.55
CA PHE A 285 -15.74 4.69 -9.25
C PHE A 285 -16.18 3.50 -8.42
N LEU A 286 -15.81 3.48 -7.13
CA LEU A 286 -16.21 2.48 -6.16
C LEU A 286 -16.66 3.15 -4.86
N ALA A 287 -17.88 2.86 -4.41
CA ALA A 287 -18.33 3.13 -3.05
C ALA A 287 -18.27 1.82 -2.26
N TRP A 288 -17.81 1.89 -1.01
CA TRP A 288 -17.60 0.68 -0.24
C TRP A 288 -17.79 0.89 1.25
N ALA A 289 -17.96 -0.22 1.97
CA ALA A 289 -18.06 -0.26 3.42
C ALA A 289 -17.52 -1.58 3.97
N TYR A 290 -16.92 -1.51 5.16
CA TYR A 290 -16.51 -2.65 5.98
C TYR A 290 -17.09 -2.55 7.37
N GLN A 291 -17.37 -3.70 7.98
CA GLN A 291 -17.80 -3.77 9.36
C GLN A 291 -17.42 -5.08 10.02
N ARG A 292 -17.06 -5.01 11.28
CA ARG A 292 -16.86 -6.17 12.16
C ARG A 292 -17.04 -5.79 13.63
N LYS A 293 -17.16 -6.78 14.47
CA LYS A 293 -17.01 -6.66 15.91
C LYS A 293 -15.70 -7.31 16.32
N MET A 294 -14.79 -6.54 16.89
CA MET A 294 -13.48 -7.00 17.31
C MET A 294 -13.60 -7.81 18.62
N ALA A 295 -12.66 -8.69 18.89
CA ALA A 295 -12.53 -9.33 20.20
C ALA A 295 -12.23 -8.28 21.29
N GLU A 296 -12.63 -8.55 22.52
CA GLU A 296 -12.37 -7.66 23.65
C GLU A 296 -10.89 -7.63 24.02
N THR A 297 -10.12 -8.64 23.60
CA THR A 297 -8.68 -8.76 23.80
C THR A 297 -7.84 -8.03 22.77
N VAL A 298 -8.45 -7.45 21.73
CA VAL A 298 -7.74 -6.57 20.79
C VAL A 298 -7.14 -5.40 21.56
N ALA A 299 -5.86 -5.16 21.39
CA ALA A 299 -5.11 -4.21 22.21
C ALA A 299 -4.69 -2.97 21.43
N LEU A 300 -4.61 -1.85 22.12
CA LEU A 300 -3.89 -0.66 21.68
C LEU A 300 -2.47 -0.74 22.27
N ASN A 301 -1.49 -1.00 21.41
CA ASN A 301 -0.09 -1.08 21.80
C ASN A 301 0.65 0.19 21.42
N GLY A 302 1.53 0.62 22.27
CA GLY A 302 2.39 1.77 22.03
C GLY A 302 3.48 1.85 23.09
N THR A 303 4.40 2.75 22.90
CA THR A 303 5.57 2.93 23.74
C THR A 303 5.23 3.10 25.24
N PHE A 304 4.20 3.89 25.51
CA PHE A 304 3.84 4.27 26.88
C PHE A 304 2.42 3.89 27.25
N TYR A 305 1.66 3.41 26.31
CA TYR A 305 0.24 3.22 26.44
C TYR A 305 -0.10 1.86 25.85
N GLY A 306 -0.87 1.13 26.55
CA GLY A 306 -1.30 -0.15 26.08
C GLY A 306 -2.42 -0.67 26.95
N GLY A 307 -3.17 -1.58 26.41
CA GLY A 307 -4.22 -2.26 27.10
C GLY A 307 -5.28 -2.77 26.14
N ASP A 308 -5.87 -3.85 26.52
CA ASP A 308 -6.96 -4.46 25.78
C ASP A 308 -8.19 -3.54 25.77
N ILE A 309 -9.04 -3.68 24.76
CA ILE A 309 -10.24 -2.85 24.63
C ILE A 309 -11.12 -2.92 25.87
N ASP A 310 -11.30 -4.12 26.46
CA ASP A 310 -12.11 -4.31 27.67
C ASP A 310 -11.56 -3.52 28.86
N LEU A 311 -10.22 -3.46 29.00
CA LEU A 311 -9.55 -2.67 30.04
C LEU A 311 -9.63 -1.17 29.76
N LEU A 312 -9.49 -0.77 28.48
CA LEU A 312 -9.55 0.63 28.07
C LEU A 312 -10.98 1.20 28.11
N ASN A 313 -12.00 0.36 28.02
CA ASN A 313 -13.39 0.75 28.28
C ASN A 313 -13.68 1.10 29.76
N GLY A 314 -12.72 0.87 30.65
CA GLY A 314 -12.84 1.02 32.09
C GLY A 314 -11.90 2.07 32.69
N PRO A 315 -11.65 1.99 34.00
CA PRO A 315 -10.84 2.98 34.73
C PRO A 315 -9.34 2.95 34.34
N GLN A 316 -8.89 1.98 33.57
CA GLN A 316 -7.53 1.90 33.05
C GLN A 316 -7.29 2.80 31.85
N ASN A 317 -8.33 3.39 31.28
CA ASN A 317 -8.21 4.43 30.26
C ASN A 317 -7.66 5.73 30.85
N LEU A 318 -6.39 5.71 31.21
CA LEU A 318 -5.70 6.85 31.84
C LEU A 318 -5.52 8.05 30.89
N PHE A 319 -5.70 7.83 29.59
CA PHE A 319 -5.46 8.79 28.51
C PHE A 319 -6.71 9.54 28.12
N GLY A 320 -7.86 9.18 28.69
CA GLY A 320 -9.13 9.82 28.36
C GLY A 320 -9.50 9.68 26.89
N LEU A 321 -9.05 8.62 26.22
CA LEU A 321 -9.54 8.28 24.90
C LEU A 321 -11.01 7.87 25.01
N PRO A 322 -11.88 8.25 24.07
CA PRO A 322 -13.31 7.95 24.16
C PRO A 322 -13.63 6.51 23.71
N ILE A 323 -12.79 5.56 24.13
CA ILE A 323 -12.94 4.15 23.80
C ILE A 323 -14.21 3.62 24.46
N HIS A 324 -15.12 3.08 23.64
CA HIS A 324 -16.32 2.40 24.10
C HIS A 324 -16.78 1.35 23.09
N GLY A 325 -17.12 0.18 23.58
CA GLY A 325 -17.46 -0.95 22.71
C GLY A 325 -16.26 -1.50 21.95
N ASN A 326 -16.52 -2.33 20.95
CA ASN A 326 -15.54 -2.99 20.12
C ASN A 326 -15.98 -3.09 18.64
N ASP A 327 -16.89 -2.23 18.21
CA ASP A 327 -17.31 -2.15 16.81
C ASP A 327 -16.25 -1.46 15.96
N LYS A 328 -16.00 -1.99 14.77
CA LYS A 328 -15.29 -1.34 13.67
C LYS A 328 -16.23 -1.14 12.51
N LYS A 329 -16.36 0.07 12.05
CA LYS A 329 -17.14 0.44 10.85
C LYS A 329 -16.30 1.37 9.99
N GLU A 330 -16.40 1.18 8.70
CA GLU A 330 -15.64 1.93 7.73
C GLU A 330 -16.44 2.10 6.46
N VAL A 331 -16.44 3.32 5.93
CA VAL A 331 -17.06 3.65 4.66
C VAL A 331 -16.16 4.52 3.83
N GLY A 332 -16.19 4.34 2.53
CA GLY A 332 -15.35 5.15 1.65
C GLY A 332 -15.77 5.12 0.21
N GLY A 333 -14.99 5.84 -0.58
CA GLY A 333 -15.15 5.88 -2.01
C GLY A 333 -13.85 6.16 -2.72
N ASN A 334 -13.68 5.52 -3.87
CA ASN A 334 -12.50 5.63 -4.71
C ASN A 334 -12.88 6.10 -6.11
N LEU A 335 -11.99 6.85 -6.73
CA LEU A 335 -12.06 7.25 -8.12
C LEU A 335 -10.73 6.98 -8.82
N TRP A 336 -10.76 6.23 -9.92
CA TRP A 336 -9.63 6.03 -10.81
C TRP A 336 -9.95 6.64 -12.18
N ILE A 337 -8.98 7.35 -12.76
CA ILE A 337 -9.07 7.91 -14.10
C ILE A 337 -7.78 7.60 -14.83
N TYR A 338 -7.89 6.97 -15.98
CA TYR A 338 -6.79 6.74 -16.91
C TYR A 338 -7.14 7.36 -18.27
N GLN A 339 -6.27 8.22 -18.77
CA GLN A 339 -6.47 8.86 -20.08
C GLN A 339 -5.13 9.00 -20.80
N GLY A 340 -4.79 8.02 -21.63
CA GLY A 340 -3.47 7.95 -22.26
C GLY A 340 -2.35 7.84 -21.22
N GLY A 341 -1.43 8.78 -21.21
CA GLY A 341 -0.37 8.83 -20.19
C GLY A 341 -0.80 9.39 -18.83
N PHE A 342 -1.98 9.99 -18.72
CA PHE A 342 -2.49 10.56 -17.48
C PHE A 342 -3.14 9.49 -16.61
N SER A 343 -2.84 9.51 -15.30
CA SER A 343 -3.51 8.73 -14.28
C SER A 343 -3.86 9.59 -13.08
N PHE A 344 -5.02 9.33 -12.50
CA PHE A 344 -5.49 9.90 -11.25
C PHE A 344 -6.10 8.80 -10.39
N PHE A 345 -5.71 8.79 -9.13
CA PHE A 345 -6.37 8.04 -8.07
C PHE A 345 -6.83 9.00 -6.98
N GLY A 346 -8.03 8.80 -6.45
CA GLY A 346 -8.53 9.53 -5.30
C GLY A 346 -9.30 8.59 -4.38
N GLN A 347 -9.08 8.71 -3.07
CA GLN A 347 -9.77 7.92 -2.05
C GLN A 347 -10.19 8.81 -0.89
N TYR A 348 -11.40 8.56 -0.37
CA TYR A 348 -11.92 9.10 0.88
C TYR A 348 -12.36 7.96 1.77
N VAL A 349 -12.03 8.06 3.06
CA VAL A 349 -12.36 7.06 4.08
C VAL A 349 -12.84 7.74 5.34
N GLN A 350 -13.91 7.23 5.92
CA GLN A 350 -14.34 7.51 7.27
C GLN A 350 -14.41 6.20 8.05
N GLN A 351 -13.81 6.17 9.22
CA GLN A 351 -13.72 4.99 10.07
C GLN A 351 -14.15 5.34 11.49
N GLU A 352 -14.93 4.44 12.12
CA GLU A 352 -15.17 4.39 13.55
C GLU A 352 -14.55 3.08 14.09
N ILE A 353 -13.70 3.17 15.08
CA ILE A 353 -13.17 2.02 15.83
C ILE A 353 -13.37 2.25 17.31
N ALA A 354 -14.15 1.40 17.97
CA ALA A 354 -14.41 1.46 19.41
C ALA A 354 -14.79 2.89 19.88
N GLY A 355 -15.61 3.60 19.09
CA GLY A 355 -16.06 4.96 19.37
C GLY A 355 -15.07 6.06 19.03
N MET A 356 -13.97 5.74 18.41
CA MET A 356 -13.00 6.72 17.91
C MET A 356 -13.18 6.91 16.41
N ASP A 357 -13.61 8.10 16.03
CA ASP A 357 -13.81 8.47 14.62
C ASP A 357 -12.56 9.09 14.03
N ARG A 358 -12.25 8.73 12.78
CA ARG A 358 -11.23 9.40 11.97
C ARG A 358 -11.58 9.40 10.50
N THR A 359 -11.09 10.42 9.81
CA THR A 359 -11.31 10.63 8.38
C THR A 359 -9.98 10.74 7.68
N GLY A 360 -9.88 10.13 6.50
CA GLY A 360 -8.71 10.23 5.64
C GLY A 360 -9.10 10.48 4.19
N TYR A 361 -8.25 11.19 3.47
CA TYR A 361 -8.33 11.28 2.02
C TYR A 361 -6.94 11.30 1.40
N GLU A 362 -6.87 10.77 0.19
CA GLU A 362 -5.65 10.67 -0.58
C GLU A 362 -5.96 10.90 -2.06
N GLY A 363 -5.07 11.60 -2.75
CA GLY A 363 -5.14 11.77 -4.19
C GLY A 363 -3.76 11.74 -4.80
N GLU A 364 -3.60 10.91 -5.85
CA GLU A 364 -2.38 10.80 -6.62
C GLU A 364 -2.64 11.15 -8.08
N VAL A 365 -1.76 11.95 -8.66
CA VAL A 365 -1.76 12.31 -10.09
C VAL A 365 -0.41 11.93 -10.67
N ALA A 366 -0.41 11.20 -11.77
CA ALA A 366 0.81 10.95 -12.53
C ALA A 366 0.57 11.16 -14.02
N TRP A 367 1.65 11.48 -14.73
CA TRP A 367 1.59 11.64 -16.18
C TRP A 367 2.82 11.03 -16.85
N ARG A 368 2.61 9.95 -17.57
CA ARG A 368 3.65 9.28 -18.34
C ARG A 368 3.84 9.93 -19.70
N PHE A 369 5.07 10.32 -19.97
CA PHE A 369 5.54 10.82 -21.27
C PHE A 369 6.47 9.79 -21.89
N ASP A 370 6.04 9.15 -22.95
CA ASP A 370 6.93 8.29 -23.72
C ASP A 370 7.95 9.13 -24.47
N LEU A 371 9.23 8.79 -24.30
CA LEU A 371 10.31 9.57 -24.89
C LEU A 371 10.69 8.99 -26.27
N PRO A 372 10.71 9.81 -27.33
CA PRO A 372 11.06 9.37 -28.68
C PRO A 372 12.58 9.25 -28.87
N LEU A 373 13.29 8.78 -27.87
CA LEU A 373 14.75 8.63 -27.91
C LEU A 373 15.12 7.33 -28.63
N ALA A 374 15.91 7.45 -29.70
CA ALA A 374 16.42 6.29 -30.43
C ALA A 374 17.67 5.64 -29.78
N TRP A 375 17.93 5.96 -28.52
CA TRP A 375 19.06 5.39 -27.79
C TRP A 375 18.75 3.95 -27.40
N ALA A 376 19.68 3.06 -27.67
CA ALA A 376 19.52 1.64 -27.34
C ALA A 376 20.83 1.04 -26.82
N ALA A 377 20.70 0.11 -25.89
CA ALA A 377 21.77 -0.73 -25.41
C ALA A 377 21.31 -2.18 -25.40
N GLY A 378 22.10 -3.09 -25.96
CA GLY A 378 21.75 -4.51 -26.04
C GLY A 378 20.41 -4.79 -26.78
N GLY A 379 20.00 -3.93 -27.74
CA GLY A 379 18.75 -4.05 -28.46
C GLY A 379 17.52 -3.56 -27.69
N ARG A 380 17.67 -3.01 -26.48
CA ARG A 380 16.59 -2.41 -25.67
C ARG A 380 16.68 -0.88 -25.70
N GLN A 381 15.54 -0.22 -25.79
CA GLN A 381 15.45 1.24 -25.73
C GLN A 381 15.93 1.74 -24.36
N LEU A 382 16.78 2.77 -24.35
CA LEU A 382 17.15 3.50 -23.15
C LEU A 382 16.19 4.66 -22.91
N PHE A 383 15.86 4.90 -21.66
CA PHE A 383 14.99 5.98 -21.21
C PHE A 383 13.66 6.04 -21.96
N PRO A 384 12.86 4.94 -21.95
CA PRO A 384 11.63 4.87 -22.71
C PRO A 384 10.57 5.88 -22.26
N TYR A 385 10.57 6.31 -21.01
CA TYR A 385 9.58 7.25 -20.48
C TYR A 385 10.09 8.08 -19.30
N LEU A 386 9.40 9.19 -19.06
CA LEU A 386 9.40 9.97 -17.82
C LEU A 386 7.98 10.06 -17.29
N GLN A 387 7.82 10.02 -15.96
CA GLN A 387 6.53 10.06 -15.31
C GLN A 387 6.62 10.90 -14.01
N PRO A 388 6.36 12.21 -14.07
CA PRO A 388 6.15 13.01 -12.87
C PRO A 388 4.91 12.51 -12.13
N VAL A 389 4.98 12.59 -10.81
CA VAL A 389 3.91 12.17 -9.89
C VAL A 389 3.82 13.12 -8.71
N VAL A 390 2.60 13.38 -8.27
CA VAL A 390 2.31 14.12 -7.03
C VAL A 390 1.20 13.40 -6.31
N ARG A 391 1.37 13.15 -5.01
CA ARG A 391 0.34 12.62 -4.13
C ARG A 391 0.19 13.53 -2.93
N TYR A 392 -1.06 13.83 -2.58
CA TYR A 392 -1.42 14.49 -1.34
C TYR A 392 -2.29 13.57 -0.52
N SER A 393 -1.98 13.41 0.76
CA SER A 393 -2.76 12.63 1.69
C SER A 393 -2.93 13.35 3.03
N PHE A 394 -4.04 13.04 3.70
CA PHE A 394 -4.45 13.68 4.93
C PHE A 394 -5.19 12.69 5.82
N LEU A 395 -4.90 12.73 7.12
CA LEU A 395 -5.59 11.97 8.15
C LEU A 395 -5.98 12.90 9.29
N LYS A 396 -7.24 12.85 9.70
CA LYS A 396 -7.79 13.63 10.80
C LYS A 396 -8.55 12.74 11.77
N PRO A 397 -8.06 12.58 13.00
CA PRO A 397 -8.85 12.05 14.10
C PRO A 397 -9.93 13.06 14.52
N GLU A 398 -11.17 12.58 14.74
CA GLU A 398 -12.31 13.41 15.10
C GLU A 398 -12.77 13.17 16.54
N PHE A 399 -11.90 12.69 17.40
CA PHE A 399 -12.14 12.43 18.78
C PHE A 399 -11.23 13.25 19.70
N ALA A 400 -11.68 13.46 20.94
CA ALA A 400 -10.88 14.08 21.98
C ALA A 400 -10.18 13.00 22.82
N GLY A 401 -9.08 13.35 23.46
CA GLY A 401 -8.35 12.46 24.35
C GLY A 401 -7.21 13.21 25.04
N GLY A 402 -6.61 12.55 26.00
CA GLY A 402 -5.55 13.11 26.84
C GLY A 402 -6.08 13.70 28.15
N SER A 403 -5.22 13.72 29.12
CA SER A 403 -5.44 14.33 30.42
C SER A 403 -4.26 15.23 30.78
N PRO A 404 -4.36 16.08 31.84
CA PRO A 404 -3.23 16.89 32.25
C PRO A 404 -1.98 16.09 32.63
N ARG A 405 -2.15 14.84 33.02
CA ARG A 405 -1.06 13.95 33.41
C ARG A 405 -0.59 13.09 32.22
N PHE A 406 -1.50 12.72 31.32
CA PHE A 406 -1.23 11.87 30.20
C PHE A 406 -1.75 12.57 28.94
N PRO A 407 -0.87 13.24 28.17
CA PRO A 407 -1.23 13.85 26.90
C PRO A 407 -1.81 12.84 25.92
N ALA A 408 -2.60 13.29 24.98
CA ALA A 408 -3.17 12.43 23.97
C ALA A 408 -2.06 11.78 23.12
N PRO A 409 -2.17 10.47 22.86
CA PRO A 409 -1.21 9.75 22.04
C PRO A 409 -1.26 10.16 20.57
N SER A 410 -0.32 9.68 19.78
CA SER A 410 -0.18 9.96 18.34
C SER A 410 -1.40 9.59 17.50
N VAL A 411 -2.19 8.62 17.91
CA VAL A 411 -3.46 8.25 17.26
C VAL A 411 -4.45 9.43 17.14
N ARG A 412 -4.24 10.49 17.92
CA ARG A 412 -5.03 11.72 17.90
C ARG A 412 -4.37 12.84 17.08
N TRP A 413 -3.21 12.64 16.51
CA TRP A 413 -2.55 13.69 15.73
C TRP A 413 -3.16 13.79 14.33
N GLU A 414 -3.23 15.01 13.84
CA GLU A 414 -3.57 15.26 12.46
C GLU A 414 -2.31 15.16 11.59
N TRP A 415 -2.40 14.49 10.45
CA TRP A 415 -1.28 14.21 9.58
C TRP A 415 -1.56 14.74 8.19
N THR A 416 -0.56 15.36 7.59
CA THR A 416 -0.57 15.83 6.21
C THR A 416 0.70 15.38 5.53
N LYS A 417 0.59 14.84 4.34
CA LYS A 417 1.74 14.38 3.56
C LYS A 417 1.60 14.82 2.11
N LEU A 418 2.65 15.43 1.57
CA LEU A 418 2.78 15.77 0.16
C LEU A 418 3.99 15.04 -0.41
N ASP A 419 3.74 14.05 -1.27
CA ASP A 419 4.78 13.35 -2.01
C ASP A 419 4.84 13.91 -3.43
N TYR A 420 6.03 14.16 -3.94
CA TYR A 420 6.23 14.52 -5.33
C TYR A 420 7.52 13.89 -5.86
N GLY A 421 7.46 13.40 -7.08
CA GLY A 421 8.56 12.65 -7.63
C GLY A 421 8.57 12.55 -9.14
N LEU A 422 9.62 11.93 -9.62
CA LEU A 422 9.84 11.63 -11.02
C LEU A 422 10.27 10.16 -11.15
N ARG A 423 9.46 9.37 -11.84
CA ARG A 423 9.84 8.02 -12.27
C ARG A 423 10.37 8.07 -13.69
N MET A 424 11.49 7.43 -13.93
CA MET A 424 12.14 7.35 -15.23
C MET A 424 12.43 5.88 -15.58
N GLY A 425 11.91 5.41 -16.70
CA GLY A 425 12.35 4.14 -17.27
C GLY A 425 13.82 4.21 -17.66
N ILE A 426 14.64 3.27 -17.23
CA ILE A 426 16.05 3.15 -17.65
C ILE A 426 16.14 2.24 -18.88
N ILE A 427 15.57 1.06 -18.78
CA ILE A 427 15.33 0.09 -19.85
C ILE A 427 14.01 -0.60 -19.55
N GLU A 428 13.50 -1.41 -20.47
CA GLU A 428 12.34 -2.27 -20.18
C GLU A 428 12.58 -3.13 -18.93
N GLY A 429 11.66 -3.08 -17.98
CA GLY A 429 11.74 -3.79 -16.69
C GLY A 429 12.65 -3.15 -15.65
N VAL A 430 13.28 -1.99 -15.93
CA VAL A 430 14.10 -1.26 -14.94
C VAL A 430 13.72 0.20 -14.93
N ASP A 431 13.35 0.73 -13.79
CA ASP A 431 13.07 2.15 -13.59
C ASP A 431 13.74 2.71 -12.33
N LEU A 432 13.93 4.03 -12.35
CA LEU A 432 14.45 4.83 -11.26
C LEU A 432 13.36 5.84 -10.85
N THR A 433 13.01 5.86 -9.58
CA THR A 433 12.11 6.86 -8.99
C THR A 433 12.93 7.73 -8.04
N ILE A 434 12.80 9.04 -8.16
CA ILE A 434 13.31 10.02 -7.20
C ILE A 434 12.11 10.78 -6.69
N GLU A 435 11.89 10.74 -5.37
CA GLU A 435 10.74 11.39 -4.75
C GLU A 435 11.12 12.08 -3.45
N PHE A 436 10.37 13.09 -3.11
CA PHE A 436 10.45 13.83 -1.87
C PHE A 436 9.11 13.74 -1.17
N ALA A 437 9.12 13.43 0.11
CA ALA A 437 7.97 13.38 0.99
C ALA A 437 8.07 14.48 2.04
N ASP A 438 7.15 15.45 1.98
CA ASP A 438 6.94 16.49 2.99
C ASP A 438 5.82 15.99 3.92
N ASN A 439 6.18 15.68 5.14
CA ASN A 439 5.30 15.08 6.13
C ASN A 439 5.18 15.96 7.38
N GLU A 440 3.96 16.40 7.67
CA GLU A 440 3.67 17.26 8.81
C GLU A 440 2.65 16.61 9.75
N MET A 441 2.98 16.60 11.05
CA MET A 441 2.11 16.17 12.13
C MET A 441 1.67 17.35 12.97
N THR A 442 0.37 17.50 13.18
CA THR A 442 -0.17 18.48 14.14
C THR A 442 -0.52 17.75 15.44
N LEU A 443 0.28 18.01 16.47
CA LEU A 443 0.11 17.41 17.77
C LEU A 443 -1.18 17.89 18.46
N ALA A 444 -1.62 17.17 19.50
CA ALA A 444 -2.83 17.50 20.25
C ALA A 444 -2.86 18.91 20.88
N ASN A 445 -1.70 19.51 21.11
CA ASN A 445 -1.56 20.89 21.61
C ASN A 445 -1.54 21.94 20.49
N GLY A 446 -1.67 21.53 19.22
CA GLY A 446 -1.63 22.38 18.03
C GLY A 446 -0.22 22.73 17.55
N SER A 447 0.85 22.23 18.18
CA SER A 447 2.20 22.38 17.65
C SER A 447 2.40 21.45 16.43
N LYS A 448 3.27 21.88 15.52
CA LYS A 448 3.57 21.15 14.30
C LYS A 448 4.97 20.57 14.36
N VAL A 449 5.11 19.36 13.86
CA VAL A 449 6.38 18.65 13.68
C VAL A 449 6.43 18.17 12.26
N SER A 450 7.54 18.36 11.58
CA SER A 450 7.81 17.82 10.25
C SER A 450 8.87 16.73 10.30
N ASN A 451 8.82 15.85 9.33
CA ASN A 451 9.86 14.87 9.04
C ASN A 451 9.87 14.62 7.54
N ASP A 452 10.78 15.27 6.87
CA ASP A 452 10.90 15.20 5.42
C ASP A 452 11.86 14.09 5.00
N GLU A 453 11.63 13.56 3.82
CA GLU A 453 12.40 12.46 3.29
C GLU A 453 12.64 12.57 1.80
N LEU A 454 13.88 12.32 1.38
CA LEU A 454 14.24 12.06 -0.01
C LEU A 454 14.41 10.55 -0.19
N LEU A 455 13.67 9.98 -1.12
CA LEU A 455 13.76 8.57 -1.48
C LEU A 455 14.14 8.42 -2.96
N THR A 456 15.19 7.65 -3.21
CA THR A 456 15.62 7.29 -4.57
C THR A 456 15.58 5.78 -4.69
N THR A 457 14.72 5.27 -5.57
CA THR A 457 14.48 3.83 -5.74
C THR A 457 14.87 3.35 -7.11
N LEU A 458 15.74 2.39 -7.17
CA LEU A 458 15.99 1.57 -8.36
C LEU A 458 15.14 0.30 -8.26
N ARG A 459 14.22 0.13 -9.21
CA ARG A 459 13.36 -1.04 -9.31
C ARG A 459 13.66 -1.81 -10.57
N PHE A 460 13.69 -3.13 -10.46
CA PHE A 460 13.80 -4.04 -11.60
C PHE A 460 12.74 -5.14 -11.50
N ARG A 461 12.14 -5.46 -12.65
CA ARG A 461 11.07 -6.45 -12.79
C ARG A 461 11.30 -7.30 -14.05
N MET A 462 11.15 -8.62 -13.90
CA MET A 462 11.30 -9.59 -14.98
C MET A 462 10.20 -10.66 -14.95
#